data_8e6ae17ea6bd5c42ec82695e5bb09ec3
#
_entry.id   8e6ae17ea6bd5c42ec82695e5bb09ec3
#
_cell.length_a   1.000
_cell.length_b   1.000
_cell.length_c   1.000
_cell.angle_alpha   90.00
_cell.angle_beta   90.00
_cell.angle_gamma   90.00
#
_symmetry.space_group_name_H-M   'P 1'
#
loop_
_entity.id
_entity.type
_entity.pdbx_description
1 polymer ?
#
loop_
_entity_poly.entity_id
_entity_poly.type
_entity_poly.pdbx_seq_one_letter_code
_entity_poly.pdbx_strand_id
1 'polypeptide(L)'
;LSGSLLINFNQSTFSDAWYNAVLKFCKDHNIVINDAVNLLHSEFELLDFYAGPSINIPKSWATDAIAITKLYESGYVGVCLHDIPKSIYKLPRNCKLYCACATAKIQLQQWRPDYQFLDLHIKDIDWNTTTAVCSINELDRVPETLNRFDISTEELIPNENQGLAMVYYKKARTETFQAFSELMDLQLYGIFKHNLNIRSVFNTPPLLVYTAAYVEDAYRWMFTSYVLFAHKAHLPYVLCIEKGRVLHTVLDAIEKIAARQFPQTVFISRAIHEHGLLMQLCNKLQISVRAQSLSEYRPITITQWPETDWVFLTSKMLLEFYFNAHPPYQKVRYACWGAALAKQLREMGLKAEFIGASESAITLAKQFQLVLGKGRVVIPGIKNGPQGIQSILKRNAQVHVVDICIANKTSEISKMTFDKALLTSAQQAQAFLHAKCTAKHFIVNNEATANVLKSKGITSVREWPRFDEYGLWQAIPIF
;
A
#
# COMPACT_ATOMS: atom_id res chain seq x y z
N LEU A 1 -26.10 23.49 30.82
CA LEU A 1 -26.42 22.55 29.74
C LEU A 1 -27.32 21.45 30.29
N SER A 2 -28.61 21.41 29.90
CA SER A 2 -29.48 20.27 30.15
C SER A 2 -29.73 19.58 28.81
N GLY A 3 -29.28 18.38 28.66
CA GLY A 3 -29.43 17.60 27.41
C GLY A 3 -29.39 16.11 27.70
N SER A 4 -29.84 15.29 26.77
CA SER A 4 -29.72 13.85 26.82
C SER A 4 -28.64 13.40 25.84
N LEU A 5 -27.62 12.71 26.33
CA LEU A 5 -26.58 12.06 25.54
C LEU A 5 -26.91 10.57 25.42
N LEU A 6 -27.00 10.07 24.22
CA LEU A 6 -27.01 8.65 24.00
C LEU A 6 -25.56 8.16 23.77
N ILE A 7 -25.13 7.27 24.63
CA ILE A 7 -23.85 6.60 24.48
C ILE A 7 -24.11 5.18 23.96
N ASN A 8 -23.74 4.93 22.71
CA ASN A 8 -23.77 3.59 22.13
C ASN A 8 -22.36 3.00 22.15
N PHE A 9 -21.97 2.48 23.32
CA PHE A 9 -20.69 1.83 23.50
C PHE A 9 -20.89 0.33 23.71
N ASN A 10 -20.40 -0.44 22.77
CA ASN A 10 -20.08 -1.82 23.07
C ASN A 10 -18.82 -1.78 23.96
N GLN A 11 -18.94 -2.09 25.24
CA GLN A 11 -17.90 -1.98 26.27
C GLN A 11 -16.53 -2.63 25.89
N SER A 12 -16.54 -3.50 24.89
CA SER A 12 -15.34 -4.21 24.44
C SER A 12 -14.43 -3.42 23.46
N THR A 13 -14.82 -2.22 23.03
CA THR A 13 -14.13 -1.49 21.94
C THR A 13 -13.50 -0.15 22.35
N PHE A 14 -13.73 0.31 23.59
CA PHE A 14 -13.25 1.62 24.04
C PHE A 14 -12.24 1.50 25.18
N SER A 15 -11.24 2.37 25.20
CA SER A 15 -10.38 2.46 26.37
C SER A 15 -11.21 3.02 27.54
N ASP A 16 -11.12 2.38 28.70
CA ASP A 16 -11.80 2.79 29.92
C ASP A 16 -11.51 4.28 30.25
N ALA A 17 -10.33 4.78 29.91
CA ALA A 17 -9.93 6.17 30.15
C ALA A 17 -10.79 7.16 29.39
N TRP A 18 -11.12 6.92 28.12
CA TRP A 18 -11.95 7.82 27.33
C TRP A 18 -13.43 7.75 27.76
N TYR A 19 -13.94 6.54 27.97
CA TYR A 19 -15.28 6.35 28.51
C TYR A 19 -15.48 7.09 29.83
N ASN A 20 -14.55 6.95 30.75
CA ASN A 20 -14.56 7.67 32.02
C ASN A 20 -14.44 9.20 31.85
N ALA A 21 -13.69 9.69 30.87
CA ALA A 21 -13.60 11.11 30.57
C ALA A 21 -14.94 11.66 30.06
N VAL A 22 -15.62 10.93 29.19
CA VAL A 22 -16.98 11.31 28.71
C VAL A 22 -18.01 11.26 29.84
N LEU A 23 -17.97 10.22 30.68
CA LEU A 23 -18.85 10.10 31.83
C LEU A 23 -18.66 11.28 32.82
N LYS A 24 -17.40 11.60 33.13
CA LYS A 24 -17.06 12.74 33.98
C LYS A 24 -17.58 14.04 33.38
N PHE A 25 -17.31 14.27 32.11
CA PHE A 25 -17.78 15.45 31.39
C PHE A 25 -19.31 15.58 31.45
N CYS A 26 -20.06 14.51 31.17
CA CYS A 26 -21.49 14.51 31.24
C CYS A 26 -22.01 14.84 32.65
N LYS A 27 -21.38 14.30 33.68
CA LYS A 27 -21.68 14.57 35.05
C LYS A 27 -21.45 16.06 35.44
N ASP A 28 -20.29 16.58 35.03
CA ASP A 28 -19.91 17.97 35.33
C ASP A 28 -20.83 19.00 34.62
N HIS A 29 -21.48 18.61 33.52
CA HIS A 29 -22.38 19.46 32.75
C HIS A 29 -23.86 19.10 32.86
N ASN A 30 -24.24 18.23 33.79
CA ASN A 30 -25.63 17.77 34.00
C ASN A 30 -26.31 17.18 32.75
N ILE A 31 -25.52 16.43 31.96
CA ILE A 31 -26.00 15.73 30.76
C ILE A 31 -26.49 14.34 31.19
N VAL A 32 -27.74 14.03 30.89
CA VAL A 32 -28.33 12.72 31.18
C VAL A 32 -27.79 11.69 30.18
N ILE A 33 -27.20 10.61 30.69
CA ILE A 33 -26.65 9.53 29.90
C ILE A 33 -27.72 8.44 29.77
N ASN A 34 -28.03 8.07 28.54
CA ASN A 34 -28.84 6.92 28.19
C ASN A 34 -27.99 5.85 27.56
N ASP A 35 -27.85 4.69 28.17
CA ASP A 35 -27.24 3.52 27.57
C ASP A 35 -28.20 2.87 26.60
N ALA A 36 -27.93 2.86 25.32
CA ALA A 36 -28.76 2.19 24.34
C ALA A 36 -27.99 1.10 23.60
N VAL A 37 -28.43 -0.11 23.78
CA VAL A 37 -27.85 -1.30 23.12
C VAL A 37 -28.43 -1.51 21.72
N ASN A 38 -29.67 -1.03 21.43
CA ASN A 38 -30.31 -1.15 20.11
C ASN A 38 -31.37 -0.05 19.94
N LEU A 39 -31.04 1.06 19.33
CA LEU A 39 -32.04 2.08 18.96
C LEU A 39 -32.56 1.84 17.54
N LEU A 40 -33.88 1.94 17.39
CA LEU A 40 -34.53 2.04 16.09
C LEU A 40 -34.26 3.41 15.46
N HIS A 41 -34.23 3.48 14.12
CA HIS A 41 -33.91 4.72 13.38
C HIS A 41 -34.77 5.93 13.76
N SER A 42 -36.01 5.71 14.21
CA SER A 42 -36.97 6.74 14.69
C SER A 42 -36.60 7.36 16.03
N GLU A 43 -35.82 6.69 16.86
CA GLU A 43 -35.46 7.16 18.19
C GLU A 43 -34.25 8.12 18.17
N PHE A 44 -33.46 8.12 17.10
CA PHE A 44 -32.37 9.07 16.90
C PHE A 44 -32.82 10.53 16.76
N GLU A 45 -34.07 10.77 16.36
CA GLU A 45 -34.60 12.14 16.25
C GLU A 45 -34.84 12.80 17.62
N LEU A 46 -34.94 12.01 18.67
CA LEU A 46 -35.18 12.48 20.05
C LEU A 46 -33.87 12.81 20.80
N LEU A 47 -32.71 12.48 20.20
CA LEU A 47 -31.42 12.65 20.84
C LEU A 47 -30.78 14.00 20.49
N ASP A 48 -30.12 14.58 21.48
CA ASP A 48 -29.30 15.78 21.28
C ASP A 48 -27.86 15.43 20.83
N PHE A 49 -27.34 14.29 21.32
CA PHE A 49 -25.99 13.83 21.10
C PHE A 49 -25.92 12.33 20.89
N TYR A 50 -24.96 11.93 20.07
CA TYR A 50 -24.57 10.53 19.91
C TYR A 50 -23.06 10.40 20.05
N ALA A 51 -22.59 9.53 20.91
CA ALA A 51 -21.18 9.20 21.05
C ALA A 51 -20.97 7.72 20.71
N GLY A 52 -20.08 7.43 19.74
CA GLY A 52 -19.82 6.07 19.31
C GLY A 52 -19.01 5.98 18.03
N PRO A 53 -18.82 4.77 17.50
CA PRO A 53 -18.18 4.58 16.21
C PRO A 53 -19.01 5.21 15.09
N SER A 54 -18.34 5.82 14.13
CA SER A 54 -18.94 6.63 13.05
C SER A 54 -19.85 5.87 12.08
N ILE A 55 -19.81 4.54 12.11
CA ILE A 55 -20.51 3.67 11.15
C ILE A 55 -22.03 3.60 11.34
N ASN A 56 -22.55 4.02 12.48
CA ASN A 56 -23.96 3.82 12.86
C ASN A 56 -24.79 5.10 12.87
N ILE A 57 -24.32 6.19 12.24
CA ILE A 57 -24.98 7.50 12.34
C ILE A 57 -25.97 7.71 11.22
N PRO A 58 -27.17 8.25 11.51
CA PRO A 58 -28.09 8.67 10.48
C PRO A 58 -27.46 9.73 9.58
N LYS A 59 -27.66 9.62 8.27
CA LYS A 59 -27.12 10.58 7.27
C LYS A 59 -27.49 12.04 7.56
N SER A 60 -28.59 12.28 8.25
CA SER A 60 -29.05 13.61 8.68
C SER A 60 -28.15 14.27 9.73
N TRP A 61 -27.32 13.50 10.43
CA TRP A 61 -26.41 13.97 11.48
C TRP A 61 -24.97 14.16 10.99
N ALA A 62 -24.67 13.72 9.78
CA ALA A 62 -23.32 13.48 9.30
C ALA A 62 -22.45 14.72 9.09
N THR A 63 -22.97 15.93 9.27
CA THR A 63 -22.23 17.13 8.86
C THR A 63 -21.40 17.80 9.95
N ASP A 64 -21.68 17.54 11.24
CA ASP A 64 -20.99 18.21 12.33
C ASP A 64 -20.64 17.23 13.46
N ALA A 65 -19.63 16.42 13.21
CA ALA A 65 -19.05 15.55 14.22
C ALA A 65 -17.87 16.24 14.90
N ILE A 66 -17.70 15.97 16.17
CA ILE A 66 -16.51 16.28 16.92
C ILE A 66 -15.71 14.98 17.01
N ALA A 67 -14.59 14.89 16.29
CA ALA A 67 -13.67 13.77 16.46
C ALA A 67 -12.97 13.92 17.81
N ILE A 68 -13.02 12.91 18.64
CA ILE A 68 -12.62 13.08 20.01
C ILE A 68 -11.30 12.40 20.32
N THR A 69 -11.10 11.17 19.86
CA THR A 69 -9.88 10.45 20.18
C THR A 69 -9.64 9.30 19.21
N LYS A 70 -8.35 8.89 19.16
CA LYS A 70 -7.92 7.67 18.52
C LYS A 70 -8.03 6.53 19.54
N LEU A 71 -8.76 5.50 19.19
CA LEU A 71 -8.96 4.32 20.03
C LEU A 71 -7.88 3.24 19.77
N TYR A 72 -7.59 3.02 18.47
CA TYR A 72 -6.60 2.05 18.03
C TYR A 72 -6.08 2.45 16.63
N GLU A 73 -4.98 1.82 16.23
CA GLU A 73 -4.44 2.02 14.88
C GLU A 73 -5.40 1.48 13.83
N SER A 74 -5.69 2.30 12.81
CA SER A 74 -6.50 1.89 11.67
C SER A 74 -5.68 0.94 10.78
N GLY A 75 -6.31 -0.13 10.31
CA GLY A 75 -5.64 -1.05 9.40
C GLY A 75 -6.20 -2.46 9.45
N TYR A 76 -5.61 -3.30 8.61
CA TYR A 76 -5.93 -4.71 8.52
C TYR A 76 -4.69 -5.55 8.70
N VAL A 77 -4.87 -6.72 9.30
CA VAL A 77 -3.84 -7.75 9.49
C VAL A 77 -4.33 -9.03 8.83
N GLY A 78 -3.48 -9.64 8.04
CA GLY A 78 -3.73 -10.96 7.50
C GLY A 78 -3.33 -12.03 8.51
N VAL A 79 -4.12 -13.11 8.59
CA VAL A 79 -3.89 -14.24 9.49
C VAL A 79 -3.98 -15.54 8.71
N CYS A 80 -2.98 -16.41 8.83
CA CYS A 80 -2.93 -17.70 8.17
C CYS A 80 -2.15 -18.74 8.98
N LEU A 81 -2.43 -20.03 8.75
CA LEU A 81 -1.70 -21.12 9.40
C LEU A 81 -0.33 -21.38 8.73
N HIS A 82 -0.25 -21.16 7.43
CA HIS A 82 0.90 -21.53 6.60
C HIS A 82 1.77 -20.31 6.24
N ASP A 83 2.57 -20.44 5.18
CA ASP A 83 3.50 -19.42 4.71
C ASP A 83 2.85 -18.04 4.55
N ILE A 84 3.47 -17.04 5.12
CA ILE A 84 3.07 -15.64 5.01
C ILE A 84 3.15 -15.19 3.55
N PRO A 85 2.04 -14.73 2.93
CA PRO A 85 2.05 -14.25 1.57
C PRO A 85 2.74 -12.89 1.48
N LYS A 86 3.35 -12.58 0.34
CA LYS A 86 3.94 -11.26 0.09
C LYS A 86 2.90 -10.14 -0.04
N SER A 87 1.66 -10.49 -0.28
CA SER A 87 0.54 -9.58 -0.48
C SER A 87 -0.74 -10.38 -0.35
N ILE A 88 -1.78 -9.76 0.19
CA ILE A 88 -3.11 -10.37 0.28
C ILE A 88 -3.66 -10.74 -1.11
N TYR A 89 -3.25 -10.04 -2.17
CA TYR A 89 -3.63 -10.33 -3.55
C TYR A 89 -2.87 -11.51 -4.18
N LYS A 90 -1.89 -12.10 -3.49
CA LYS A 90 -1.05 -13.22 -3.97
C LYS A 90 -1.34 -14.54 -3.28
N LEU A 91 -2.41 -14.64 -2.54
CA LEU A 91 -2.90 -15.91 -2.01
C LEU A 91 -3.22 -16.89 -3.15
N PRO A 92 -3.22 -18.22 -2.89
CA PRO A 92 -3.59 -19.23 -3.88
C PRO A 92 -4.96 -18.96 -4.52
N ARG A 93 -5.18 -19.49 -5.72
CA ARG A 93 -6.50 -19.44 -6.36
C ARG A 93 -7.51 -20.22 -5.51
N ASN A 94 -8.76 -19.74 -5.49
CA ASN A 94 -9.87 -20.31 -4.73
C ASN A 94 -9.57 -20.42 -3.22
N CYS A 95 -8.67 -19.58 -2.68
CA CYS A 95 -8.41 -19.51 -1.26
C CYS A 95 -9.69 -19.17 -0.50
N LYS A 96 -9.98 -19.90 0.57
CA LYS A 96 -11.04 -19.54 1.51
C LYS A 96 -10.59 -18.35 2.33
N LEU A 97 -11.37 -17.27 2.29
CA LEU A 97 -11.01 -16.01 2.91
C LEU A 97 -12.14 -15.49 3.79
N TYR A 98 -11.85 -15.29 5.06
CA TYR A 98 -12.68 -14.53 5.96
C TYR A 98 -12.29 -13.04 5.90
N CYS A 99 -13.28 -12.17 5.81
CA CYS A 99 -13.07 -10.73 5.92
C CYS A 99 -13.99 -10.16 7.01
N ALA A 100 -13.40 -9.63 8.05
CA ALA A 100 -14.11 -9.03 9.16
C ALA A 100 -14.99 -7.83 8.75
N CYS A 101 -14.70 -7.23 7.62
CA CYS A 101 -15.33 -6.00 7.17
C CYS A 101 -15.77 -6.10 5.71
N ALA A 102 -17.00 -5.65 5.45
CA ALA A 102 -17.59 -5.66 4.11
C ALA A 102 -16.79 -4.85 3.08
N THR A 103 -16.21 -3.72 3.48
CA THR A 103 -15.41 -2.88 2.58
C THR A 103 -14.09 -3.53 2.19
N ALA A 104 -13.42 -4.27 3.10
CA ALA A 104 -12.26 -5.08 2.75
C ALA A 104 -12.64 -6.20 1.75
N LYS A 105 -13.77 -6.88 1.99
CA LYS A 105 -14.31 -7.89 1.08
C LYS A 105 -14.54 -7.31 -0.32
N ILE A 106 -15.20 -6.15 -0.44
CA ILE A 106 -15.46 -5.50 -1.73
C ILE A 106 -14.16 -5.15 -2.46
N GLN A 107 -13.16 -4.60 -1.76
CA GLN A 107 -11.87 -4.27 -2.35
C GLN A 107 -11.17 -5.52 -2.92
N LEU A 108 -11.19 -6.61 -2.19
CA LEU A 108 -10.56 -7.87 -2.61
C LEU A 108 -11.32 -8.54 -3.75
N GLN A 109 -12.65 -8.58 -3.71
CA GLN A 109 -13.49 -9.21 -4.74
C GLN A 109 -13.26 -8.63 -6.14
N GLN A 110 -12.92 -7.35 -6.24
CA GLN A 110 -12.69 -6.71 -7.54
C GLN A 110 -11.49 -7.28 -8.30
N TRP A 111 -10.43 -7.68 -7.58
CA TRP A 111 -9.19 -8.14 -8.16
C TRP A 111 -8.94 -9.64 -7.98
N ARG A 112 -9.64 -10.23 -7.04
CA ARG A 112 -9.57 -11.66 -6.74
C ARG A 112 -10.98 -12.22 -6.58
N PRO A 113 -11.79 -12.17 -7.65
CA PRO A 113 -13.15 -12.75 -7.65
C PRO A 113 -13.13 -14.27 -7.48
N ASP A 114 -11.96 -14.91 -7.64
CA ASP A 114 -11.72 -16.32 -7.41
C ASP A 114 -11.64 -16.69 -5.91
N TYR A 115 -11.52 -15.72 -4.99
CA TYR A 115 -11.52 -16.04 -3.56
C TYR A 115 -12.90 -16.49 -3.08
N GLN A 116 -12.90 -17.51 -2.24
CA GLN A 116 -14.11 -18.02 -1.60
C GLN A 116 -14.33 -17.28 -0.29
N PHE A 117 -15.12 -16.21 -0.33
CA PHE A 117 -15.41 -15.40 0.85
C PHE A 117 -16.39 -16.10 1.76
N LEU A 118 -16.01 -16.26 3.04
CA LEU A 118 -16.81 -16.92 4.06
C LEU A 118 -17.59 -15.87 4.86
N ASP A 119 -18.89 -16.06 4.98
CA ASP A 119 -19.79 -15.26 5.82
C ASP A 119 -20.03 -16.04 7.14
N LEU A 120 -19.03 -16.02 8.01
CA LEU A 120 -19.00 -16.73 9.29
C LEU A 120 -18.68 -15.75 10.42
N HIS A 121 -18.96 -16.14 11.66
CA HIS A 121 -18.36 -15.45 12.81
C HIS A 121 -16.90 -15.90 12.98
N ILE A 122 -16.04 -15.03 13.49
CA ILE A 122 -14.62 -15.31 13.70
C ILE A 122 -14.39 -16.57 14.58
N LYS A 123 -15.34 -16.89 15.46
CA LYS A 123 -15.32 -18.08 16.34
C LYS A 123 -15.53 -19.39 15.57
N ASP A 124 -16.15 -19.33 14.41
CA ASP A 124 -16.55 -20.50 13.61
C ASP A 124 -15.58 -20.78 12.46
N ILE A 125 -14.44 -20.07 12.42
CA ILE A 125 -13.45 -20.20 11.37
C ILE A 125 -12.64 -21.48 11.55
N ASP A 126 -12.61 -22.31 10.51
CA ASP A 126 -11.62 -23.39 10.40
C ASP A 126 -10.27 -22.83 9.96
N TRP A 127 -9.41 -22.57 10.91
CA TRP A 127 -8.08 -21.98 10.69
C TRP A 127 -7.12 -22.88 9.90
N ASN A 128 -7.39 -24.16 9.77
CA ASN A 128 -6.55 -25.08 8.98
C ASN A 128 -6.66 -24.81 7.47
N THR A 129 -7.79 -24.29 7.02
CA THR A 129 -8.10 -24.11 5.60
C THR A 129 -8.38 -22.67 5.20
N THR A 130 -8.50 -21.75 6.17
CA THR A 130 -8.96 -20.39 5.95
C THR A 130 -7.87 -19.38 6.26
N THR A 131 -7.67 -18.43 5.35
CA THR A 131 -6.94 -17.18 5.63
C THR A 131 -7.93 -16.13 6.08
N ALA A 132 -7.56 -15.26 6.99
CA ALA A 132 -8.43 -14.18 7.43
C ALA A 132 -7.80 -12.79 7.19
N VAL A 133 -8.67 -11.81 6.97
CA VAL A 133 -8.37 -10.38 7.00
C VAL A 133 -9.16 -9.80 8.16
N CYS A 134 -8.46 -9.45 9.21
CA CYS A 134 -9.01 -8.94 10.45
C CYS A 134 -8.66 -7.46 10.62
N SER A 135 -9.51 -6.70 11.25
CA SER A 135 -9.12 -5.39 11.78
C SER A 135 -8.25 -5.57 13.03
N ILE A 136 -7.40 -4.60 13.33
CA ILE A 136 -6.46 -4.70 14.45
C ILE A 136 -7.17 -5.00 15.79
N ASN A 137 -8.36 -4.43 16.00
CA ASN A 137 -9.15 -4.67 17.22
C ASN A 137 -9.79 -6.07 17.32
N GLU A 138 -9.72 -6.89 16.28
CA GLU A 138 -10.24 -8.26 16.31
C GLU A 138 -9.16 -9.31 16.57
N LEU A 139 -7.90 -8.88 16.61
CA LEU A 139 -6.76 -9.80 16.78
C LEU A 139 -6.76 -10.55 18.11
N ASP A 140 -7.38 -10.01 19.15
CA ASP A 140 -7.53 -10.67 20.44
C ASP A 140 -8.42 -11.95 20.37
N ARG A 141 -9.24 -12.05 19.29
CA ARG A 141 -10.12 -13.20 19.04
C ARG A 141 -9.48 -14.26 18.16
N VAL A 142 -8.25 -14.01 17.71
CA VAL A 142 -7.48 -14.87 16.79
C VAL A 142 -6.47 -15.67 17.58
N PRO A 143 -6.36 -16.99 17.37
CA PRO A 143 -5.36 -17.82 18.05
C PRO A 143 -3.94 -17.29 17.87
N GLU A 144 -3.16 -17.22 18.93
CA GLU A 144 -1.77 -16.72 18.92
C GLU A 144 -0.82 -17.62 18.12
N THR A 145 -1.19 -18.88 17.91
CA THR A 145 -0.40 -19.87 17.16
C THR A 145 -0.38 -19.63 15.65
N LEU A 146 -1.22 -18.72 15.15
CA LEU A 146 -1.32 -18.41 13.73
C LEU A 146 -0.31 -17.33 13.31
N ASN A 147 0.17 -17.43 12.08
CA ASN A 147 1.02 -16.42 11.48
C ASN A 147 0.22 -15.16 11.17
N ARG A 148 0.78 -14.00 11.54
CA ARG A 148 0.22 -12.70 11.26
C ARG A 148 1.10 -11.96 10.26
N PHE A 149 0.51 -11.24 9.32
CA PHE A 149 1.22 -10.42 8.36
C PHE A 149 0.50 -9.08 8.14
N ASP A 150 1.29 -8.04 8.02
CA ASP A 150 0.76 -6.70 7.82
C ASP A 150 0.20 -6.56 6.40
N ILE A 151 -0.97 -5.94 6.31
CA ILE A 151 -1.57 -5.53 5.04
C ILE A 151 -1.43 -4.01 4.97
N SER A 152 -0.66 -3.53 4.00
CA SER A 152 -0.46 -2.10 3.85
C SER A 152 -1.76 -1.37 3.49
N THR A 153 -1.87 -0.10 3.87
CA THR A 153 -3.01 0.75 3.50
C THR A 153 -3.15 0.90 1.98
N GLU A 154 -2.06 0.72 1.23
CA GLU A 154 -2.07 0.72 -0.24
C GLU A 154 -2.67 -0.56 -0.82
N GLU A 155 -2.69 -1.65 -0.07
CA GLU A 155 -3.34 -2.90 -0.45
C GLU A 155 -4.82 -2.92 -0.06
N LEU A 156 -5.12 -2.58 1.19
CA LEU A 156 -6.49 -2.48 1.68
C LEU A 156 -6.65 -1.19 2.49
N ILE A 157 -7.47 -0.29 1.98
CA ILE A 157 -7.77 0.96 2.65
C ILE A 157 -8.67 0.66 3.87
N PRO A 158 -8.30 1.14 5.06
CA PRO A 158 -9.15 1.05 6.24
C PRO A 158 -10.51 1.72 6.03
N ASN A 159 -11.50 1.30 6.80
CA ASN A 159 -12.76 2.03 6.82
C ASN A 159 -12.55 3.47 7.26
N GLU A 160 -13.36 4.36 6.71
CA GLU A 160 -13.41 5.75 7.12
C GLU A 160 -13.65 5.83 8.64
N ASN A 161 -12.84 6.64 9.30
CA ASN A 161 -12.89 6.83 10.75
C ASN A 161 -12.68 5.53 11.59
N GLN A 162 -12.14 4.47 10.99
CA GLN A 162 -11.77 3.26 11.73
C GLN A 162 -10.77 3.64 12.83
N GLY A 163 -11.01 3.16 14.04
CA GLY A 163 -10.16 3.48 15.18
C GLY A 163 -10.43 4.83 15.84
N LEU A 164 -11.45 5.57 15.41
CA LEU A 164 -11.86 6.83 16.01
C LEU A 164 -13.14 6.69 16.82
N ALA A 165 -13.18 7.32 17.99
CA ALA A 165 -14.40 7.63 18.69
C ALA A 165 -14.82 9.06 18.37
N MET A 166 -16.09 9.25 18.11
CA MET A 166 -16.64 10.53 17.69
C MET A 166 -17.90 10.86 18.45
N VAL A 167 -18.08 12.14 18.78
CA VAL A 167 -19.35 12.68 19.28
C VAL A 167 -20.00 13.48 18.16
N TYR A 168 -21.26 13.22 17.93
CA TYR A 168 -22.10 13.92 16.97
C TYR A 168 -23.17 14.69 17.69
N TYR A 169 -23.57 15.83 17.17
CA TYR A 169 -24.62 16.65 17.73
C TYR A 169 -25.59 17.14 16.66
N LYS A 170 -26.82 17.39 17.09
CA LYS A 170 -27.85 17.96 16.22
C LYS A 170 -27.55 19.44 15.98
N LYS A 171 -27.55 19.90 14.75
CA LYS A 171 -27.14 21.26 14.29
C LYS A 171 -27.76 22.43 15.04
N ALA A 172 -28.82 22.22 15.83
CA ALA A 172 -29.60 23.29 16.45
C ALA A 172 -28.98 23.91 17.71
N ARG A 173 -27.85 23.40 18.25
CA ARG A 173 -27.30 23.86 19.54
C ARG A 173 -25.80 24.13 19.46
N THR A 174 -25.44 25.31 18.97
CA THR A 174 -24.03 25.79 18.86
C THR A 174 -23.32 25.92 20.22
N GLU A 175 -24.04 26.16 21.30
CA GLU A 175 -23.45 26.30 22.64
C GLU A 175 -22.79 25.01 23.17
N THR A 176 -23.23 23.88 22.68
CA THR A 176 -22.72 22.57 23.09
C THR A 176 -21.39 22.22 22.46
N PHE A 177 -21.07 22.81 21.31
CA PHE A 177 -19.78 22.62 20.65
C PHE A 177 -18.61 23.10 21.53
N GLN A 178 -18.77 24.24 22.22
CA GLN A 178 -17.73 24.76 23.10
C GLN A 178 -17.45 23.84 24.30
N ALA A 179 -18.46 23.20 24.82
CA ALA A 179 -18.32 22.32 25.96
C ALA A 179 -17.53 21.03 25.64
N PHE A 180 -17.75 20.45 24.45
CA PHE A 180 -16.98 19.26 24.02
C PHE A 180 -15.62 19.58 23.39
N SER A 181 -15.30 20.86 23.17
CA SER A 181 -14.03 21.27 22.57
C SER A 181 -12.80 20.84 23.36
N GLU A 182 -12.91 20.69 24.68
CA GLU A 182 -11.84 20.21 25.57
C GLU A 182 -11.49 18.73 25.32
N LEU A 183 -12.42 17.94 24.80
CA LEU A 183 -12.23 16.52 24.44
C LEU A 183 -11.86 16.33 22.97
N MET A 184 -11.71 17.41 22.22
CA MET A 184 -11.49 17.36 20.78
C MET A 184 -9.99 17.28 20.47
N ASP A 185 -9.60 16.24 19.76
CA ASP A 185 -8.31 16.21 19.06
C ASP A 185 -8.45 17.04 17.77
N LEU A 186 -7.84 18.23 17.78
CA LEU A 186 -7.91 19.18 16.65
C LEU A 186 -7.34 18.60 15.36
N GLN A 187 -6.35 17.73 15.45
CA GLN A 187 -5.76 17.09 14.28
C GLN A 187 -6.71 16.06 13.67
N LEU A 188 -7.28 15.20 14.49
CA LEU A 188 -8.27 14.21 14.05
C LEU A 188 -9.51 14.90 13.48
N TYR A 189 -9.93 16.00 14.09
CA TYR A 189 -11.02 16.82 13.57
C TYR A 189 -10.69 17.42 12.20
N GLY A 190 -9.47 17.94 12.03
CA GLY A 190 -8.98 18.43 10.73
C GLY A 190 -9.00 17.36 9.65
N ILE A 191 -8.55 16.14 9.97
CA ILE A 191 -8.59 14.99 9.06
C ILE A 191 -10.03 14.62 8.71
N PHE A 192 -10.93 14.57 9.71
CA PHE A 192 -12.34 14.28 9.49
C PHE A 192 -12.99 15.28 8.53
N LYS A 193 -12.80 16.59 8.75
CA LYS A 193 -13.32 17.62 7.84
C LYS A 193 -12.72 17.53 6.45
N HIS A 194 -11.43 17.21 6.35
CA HIS A 194 -10.78 16.97 5.06
C HIS A 194 -11.40 15.79 4.30
N ASN A 195 -11.66 14.67 4.98
CA ASN A 195 -12.33 13.52 4.36
C ASN A 195 -13.74 13.88 3.86
N LEU A 196 -14.50 14.69 4.60
CA LEU A 196 -15.79 15.19 4.14
C LEU A 196 -15.66 16.08 2.90
N ASN A 197 -14.67 16.97 2.87
CA ASN A 197 -14.39 17.82 1.71
C ASN A 197 -14.03 16.98 0.48
N ILE A 198 -13.18 15.95 0.64
CA ILE A 198 -12.86 15.01 -0.45
C ILE A 198 -14.14 14.37 -0.98
N ARG A 199 -15.06 13.93 -0.11
CA ARG A 199 -16.33 13.33 -0.57
C ARG A 199 -17.18 14.28 -1.40
N SER A 200 -17.18 15.56 -1.08
CA SER A 200 -17.96 16.57 -1.79
C SER A 200 -17.45 16.89 -3.21
N VAL A 201 -16.18 16.55 -3.51
CA VAL A 201 -15.57 16.75 -4.83
C VAL A 201 -16.12 15.79 -5.88
N PHE A 202 -16.60 14.63 -5.46
CA PHE A 202 -17.05 13.59 -6.39
C PHE A 202 -18.56 13.66 -6.63
N ASN A 203 -18.97 13.65 -7.90
CA ASN A 203 -20.40 13.59 -8.30
C ASN A 203 -21.06 12.30 -7.78
N THR A 204 -20.32 11.20 -7.77
CA THR A 204 -20.74 9.95 -7.13
C THR A 204 -19.87 9.76 -5.89
N PRO A 205 -20.45 9.64 -4.69
CA PRO A 205 -19.67 9.49 -3.47
C PRO A 205 -18.64 8.36 -3.59
N PRO A 206 -17.38 8.58 -3.19
CA PRO A 206 -16.37 7.53 -3.17
C PRO A 206 -16.78 6.41 -2.20
N LEU A 207 -16.36 5.18 -2.48
CA LEU A 207 -16.60 4.05 -1.58
C LEU A 207 -15.90 4.27 -0.24
N LEU A 208 -14.65 4.72 -0.28
CA LEU A 208 -13.83 4.98 0.90
C LEU A 208 -13.02 6.26 0.72
N VAL A 209 -12.89 7.00 1.80
CA VAL A 209 -11.93 8.10 1.97
C VAL A 209 -11.23 7.86 3.30
N TYR A 210 -9.93 7.78 3.28
CA TYR A 210 -9.11 7.62 4.47
C TYR A 210 -7.89 8.52 4.40
N THR A 211 -7.65 9.31 5.43
CA THR A 211 -6.46 10.15 5.52
C THR A 211 -5.65 9.77 6.75
N ALA A 212 -4.41 9.36 6.51
CA ALA A 212 -3.41 9.14 7.54
C ALA A 212 -2.57 10.41 7.74
N ALA A 213 -2.23 10.70 9.00
CA ALA A 213 -1.28 11.74 9.35
C ALA A 213 -0.11 11.12 10.10
N TYR A 214 1.10 11.50 9.76
CA TYR A 214 2.32 11.09 10.45
C TYR A 214 3.33 12.25 10.52
N VAL A 215 4.24 12.16 11.47
CA VAL A 215 5.31 13.14 11.62
C VAL A 215 6.50 12.69 10.78
N GLU A 216 6.85 13.47 9.77
CA GLU A 216 7.98 13.19 8.87
C GLU A 216 9.31 13.53 9.56
N ASP A 217 9.35 14.68 10.26
CA ASP A 217 10.48 15.18 11.05
C ASP A 217 9.94 15.76 12.35
N ALA A 218 10.80 16.08 13.32
CA ALA A 218 10.46 16.50 14.69
C ALA A 218 9.31 17.54 14.81
N TYR A 219 8.91 18.21 13.72
CA TYR A 219 7.87 19.25 13.74
C TYR A 219 7.06 19.35 12.43
N ARG A 220 7.16 18.36 11.53
CA ARG A 220 6.49 18.43 10.22
C ARG A 220 5.48 17.32 10.02
N TRP A 221 4.24 17.69 9.95
CA TRP A 221 3.17 16.76 9.61
C TRP A 221 3.11 16.50 8.11
N MET A 222 2.88 15.23 7.77
CA MET A 222 2.57 14.78 6.42
C MET A 222 1.21 14.09 6.43
N PHE A 223 0.37 14.46 5.51
CA PHE A 223 -0.94 13.87 5.30
C PHE A 223 -0.91 13.00 4.04
N THR A 224 -1.46 11.80 4.13
CA THR A 224 -1.65 10.93 2.96
C THR A 224 -3.12 10.55 2.88
N SER A 225 -3.80 11.01 1.83
CA SER A 225 -5.20 10.68 1.59
C SER A 225 -5.32 9.57 0.56
N TYR A 226 -6.09 8.56 0.92
CA TYR A 226 -6.44 7.39 0.10
C TYR A 226 -7.92 7.52 -0.26
N VAL A 227 -8.23 7.57 -1.54
CA VAL A 227 -9.60 7.70 -2.04
C VAL A 227 -9.90 6.56 -3.00
N LEU A 228 -10.88 5.74 -2.67
CA LEU A 228 -11.35 4.66 -3.52
C LEU A 228 -12.69 5.06 -4.14
N PHE A 229 -12.71 5.33 -5.44
CA PHE A 229 -13.88 5.84 -6.13
C PHE A 229 -14.18 5.07 -7.42
N ALA A 230 -15.45 5.04 -7.81
CA ALA A 230 -15.87 4.48 -9.08
C ALA A 230 -15.78 5.55 -10.18
N HIS A 231 -14.92 5.33 -11.16
CA HIS A 231 -14.90 6.19 -12.36
C HIS A 231 -16.10 5.93 -13.28
N LYS A 232 -16.52 4.65 -13.37
CA LYS A 232 -17.76 4.20 -14.03
C LYS A 232 -18.35 3.04 -13.22
N ALA A 233 -19.67 2.98 -13.14
CA ALA A 233 -20.40 2.04 -12.27
C ALA A 233 -20.04 0.54 -12.46
N HIS A 234 -19.60 0.14 -13.65
CA HIS A 234 -19.29 -1.26 -14.00
C HIS A 234 -17.78 -1.58 -14.00
N LEU A 235 -16.95 -0.65 -13.57
CA LEU A 235 -15.49 -0.83 -13.50
C LEU A 235 -15.03 -0.99 -12.04
N PRO A 236 -13.89 -1.63 -11.83
CA PRO A 236 -13.25 -1.64 -10.51
C PRO A 236 -13.00 -0.22 -10.00
N TYR A 237 -13.08 -0.04 -8.70
CA TYR A 237 -12.74 1.23 -8.07
C TYR A 237 -11.28 1.60 -8.36
N VAL A 238 -11.06 2.88 -8.53
CA VAL A 238 -9.73 3.46 -8.70
C VAL A 238 -9.25 3.98 -7.36
N LEU A 239 -8.03 3.64 -7.01
CA LEU A 239 -7.35 4.16 -5.83
C LEU A 239 -6.55 5.40 -6.22
N CYS A 240 -6.88 6.53 -5.63
CA CYS A 240 -6.07 7.74 -5.64
C CYS A 240 -5.32 7.86 -4.31
N ILE A 241 -4.02 8.12 -4.36
CA ILE A 241 -3.19 8.38 -3.18
C ILE A 241 -2.50 9.72 -3.37
N GLU A 242 -2.80 10.68 -2.51
CA GLU A 242 -2.17 12.00 -2.54
C GLU A 242 -1.51 12.31 -1.21
N LYS A 243 -0.31 12.90 -1.28
CA LYS A 243 0.51 13.29 -0.13
C LYS A 243 0.77 14.78 -0.13
N GLY A 244 0.73 15.38 1.04
CA GLY A 244 1.05 16.79 1.19
C GLY A 244 1.17 17.22 2.63
N ARG A 245 1.85 18.34 2.85
CA ARG A 245 2.01 18.94 4.19
C ARG A 245 0.80 19.76 4.62
N VAL A 246 -0.04 20.12 3.66
CA VAL A 246 -1.24 20.92 3.87
C VAL A 246 -2.42 20.20 3.26
N LEU A 247 -3.48 20.00 4.04
CA LEU A 247 -4.67 19.26 3.62
C LEU A 247 -5.32 19.87 2.36
N HIS A 248 -5.30 21.18 2.22
CA HIS A 248 -5.86 21.87 1.03
C HIS A 248 -5.11 21.47 -0.26
N THR A 249 -3.79 21.41 -0.24
CA THR A 249 -3.02 21.01 -1.45
C THR A 249 -3.27 19.56 -1.85
N VAL A 250 -3.55 18.69 -0.87
CA VAL A 250 -3.95 17.31 -1.11
C VAL A 250 -5.33 17.26 -1.76
N LEU A 251 -6.28 18.08 -1.27
CA LEU A 251 -7.62 18.19 -1.84
C LEU A 251 -7.57 18.65 -3.31
N ASP A 252 -6.85 19.72 -3.60
CA ASP A 252 -6.69 20.24 -4.98
C ASP A 252 -6.12 19.20 -5.95
N ALA A 253 -5.19 18.35 -5.45
CA ALA A 253 -4.63 17.29 -6.27
C ALA A 253 -5.68 16.18 -6.55
N ILE A 254 -6.49 15.82 -5.55
CA ILE A 254 -7.57 14.84 -5.69
C ILE A 254 -8.65 15.35 -6.65
N GLU A 255 -9.05 16.63 -6.57
CA GLU A 255 -10.00 17.25 -7.49
C GLU A 255 -9.53 17.14 -8.94
N LYS A 256 -8.26 17.44 -9.19
CA LYS A 256 -7.67 17.30 -10.52
C LYS A 256 -7.72 15.86 -11.03
N ILE A 257 -7.54 14.86 -10.18
CA ILE A 257 -7.61 13.44 -10.55
C ILE A 257 -9.05 13.02 -10.81
N ALA A 258 -10.00 13.44 -9.98
CA ALA A 258 -11.41 13.13 -10.14
C ALA A 258 -11.99 13.63 -11.48
N ALA A 259 -11.48 14.78 -11.96
CA ALA A 259 -11.89 15.38 -13.23
C ALA A 259 -11.25 14.77 -14.48
N ARG A 260 -10.27 13.87 -14.34
CA ARG A 260 -9.48 13.35 -15.48
C ARG A 260 -10.18 12.24 -16.26
N GLN A 261 -9.83 12.19 -17.54
CA GLN A 261 -10.19 11.09 -18.42
C GLN A 261 -9.09 10.01 -18.43
N PHE A 262 -9.48 8.77 -18.72
CA PHE A 262 -8.50 7.72 -18.96
C PHE A 262 -7.62 8.03 -20.18
N PRO A 263 -6.33 7.62 -20.15
CA PRO A 263 -5.46 7.76 -21.32
C PRO A 263 -5.96 6.89 -22.45
N GLN A 264 -5.68 7.29 -23.68
CA GLN A 264 -5.99 6.47 -24.87
C GLN A 264 -4.88 5.44 -25.13
N THR A 265 -3.63 5.82 -24.86
CA THR A 265 -2.45 5.01 -25.14
C THR A 265 -1.55 4.90 -23.92
N VAL A 266 -1.18 3.65 -23.60
CA VAL A 266 -0.34 3.34 -22.44
C VAL A 266 0.81 2.42 -22.85
N PHE A 267 2.03 2.78 -22.48
CA PHE A 267 3.20 1.92 -22.57
C PHE A 267 3.54 1.35 -21.20
N ILE A 268 3.84 0.05 -21.13
CA ILE A 268 4.30 -0.62 -19.90
C ILE A 268 5.59 -1.38 -20.21
N SER A 269 6.68 -1.04 -19.54
CA SER A 269 8.02 -1.57 -19.82
C SER A 269 8.25 -3.00 -19.32
N ARG A 270 7.22 -3.83 -19.31
CA ARG A 270 7.30 -5.27 -19.03
C ARG A 270 6.18 -6.01 -19.75
N ALA A 271 6.36 -7.31 -19.94
CA ALA A 271 5.29 -8.17 -20.43
C ALA A 271 4.12 -8.24 -19.41
N ILE A 272 2.91 -8.22 -19.92
CA ILE A 272 1.66 -8.42 -19.19
C ILE A 272 0.93 -9.58 -19.82
N HIS A 273 0.18 -10.32 -19.00
CA HIS A 273 -0.62 -11.43 -19.49
C HIS A 273 -1.78 -10.91 -20.37
N GLU A 274 -1.83 -11.31 -21.64
CA GLU A 274 -2.82 -10.80 -22.62
C GLU A 274 -4.27 -11.04 -22.19
N HIS A 275 -4.53 -12.14 -21.49
CA HIS A 275 -5.86 -12.47 -20.97
C HIS A 275 -6.01 -12.09 -19.47
N GLY A 276 -5.07 -11.34 -18.90
CA GLY A 276 -5.15 -10.85 -17.53
C GLY A 276 -6.26 -9.83 -17.34
N LEU A 277 -6.70 -9.66 -16.10
CA LEU A 277 -7.79 -8.73 -15.76
C LEU A 277 -7.45 -7.29 -16.21
N LEU A 278 -6.21 -6.85 -16.05
CA LEU A 278 -5.77 -5.54 -16.49
C LEU A 278 -6.01 -5.29 -17.96
N MET A 279 -5.62 -6.25 -18.82
CA MET A 279 -5.82 -6.12 -20.26
C MET A 279 -7.30 -6.13 -20.65
N GLN A 280 -8.10 -6.96 -20.00
CA GLN A 280 -9.55 -6.98 -20.21
C GLN A 280 -10.20 -5.63 -19.85
N LEU A 281 -9.77 -4.99 -18.75
CA LEU A 281 -10.26 -3.68 -18.35
C LEU A 281 -9.82 -2.57 -19.31
N CYS A 282 -8.56 -2.60 -19.74
CA CYS A 282 -8.06 -1.65 -20.74
C CYS A 282 -8.82 -1.75 -22.05
N ASN A 283 -9.07 -2.97 -22.51
CA ASN A 283 -9.86 -3.20 -23.73
C ASN A 283 -11.31 -2.69 -23.61
N LYS A 284 -11.99 -2.91 -22.47
CA LYS A 284 -13.32 -2.35 -22.20
C LYS A 284 -13.35 -0.82 -22.22
N LEU A 285 -12.24 -0.18 -21.84
CA LEU A 285 -12.09 1.28 -21.85
C LEU A 285 -11.54 1.82 -23.17
N GLN A 286 -11.24 0.95 -24.13
CA GLN A 286 -10.60 1.28 -25.40
C GLN A 286 -9.22 1.92 -25.20
N ILE A 287 -8.51 1.55 -24.14
CA ILE A 287 -7.13 1.94 -23.90
C ILE A 287 -6.20 1.02 -24.68
N SER A 288 -5.44 1.58 -25.61
CA SER A 288 -4.40 0.84 -26.32
C SER A 288 -3.18 0.65 -25.43
N VAL A 289 -2.91 -0.59 -25.04
CA VAL A 289 -1.76 -0.93 -24.18
C VAL A 289 -0.69 -1.61 -25.00
N ARG A 290 0.54 -1.08 -24.94
CA ARG A 290 1.74 -1.76 -25.41
C ARG A 290 2.61 -2.17 -24.22
N ALA A 291 2.67 -3.46 -23.95
CA ALA A 291 3.35 -4.03 -22.80
C ALA A 291 4.51 -4.93 -23.26
N GLN A 292 5.74 -4.44 -23.14
CA GLN A 292 6.93 -5.20 -23.50
C GLN A 292 8.16 -4.71 -22.74
N SER A 293 9.10 -5.61 -22.48
CA SER A 293 10.44 -5.21 -22.00
C SER A 293 11.24 -4.61 -23.15
N LEU A 294 11.92 -3.50 -22.87
CA LEU A 294 12.84 -2.84 -23.83
C LEU A 294 14.27 -3.32 -23.72
N SER A 295 14.52 -4.24 -22.82
CA SER A 295 15.85 -4.82 -22.59
C SER A 295 15.72 -6.33 -22.49
N GLU A 296 16.50 -7.02 -23.25
CA GLU A 296 16.71 -8.45 -23.17
C GLU A 296 18.05 -8.71 -22.50
N TYR A 297 18.10 -9.63 -21.56
CA TYR A 297 19.33 -10.00 -20.91
C TYR A 297 19.92 -11.25 -21.58
N ARG A 298 21.19 -11.17 -21.93
CA ARG A 298 21.93 -12.32 -22.48
C ARG A 298 23.07 -12.70 -21.56
N PRO A 299 23.33 -13.99 -21.36
CA PRO A 299 24.43 -14.44 -20.53
C PRO A 299 25.79 -14.00 -21.13
N ILE A 300 26.75 -13.78 -20.24
CA ILE A 300 28.14 -13.57 -20.58
C ILE A 300 28.92 -14.81 -20.14
N THR A 301 29.75 -15.35 -20.99
CA THR A 301 30.64 -16.44 -20.61
C THR A 301 31.69 -15.93 -19.63
N ILE A 302 31.79 -16.55 -18.47
CA ILE A 302 32.74 -16.19 -17.43
C ILE A 302 33.94 -17.09 -17.58
N THR A 303 35.08 -16.50 -17.92
CA THR A 303 36.33 -17.24 -18.11
C THR A 303 37.12 -17.43 -16.81
N GLN A 304 36.93 -16.52 -15.85
CA GLN A 304 37.65 -16.58 -14.59
C GLN A 304 36.73 -16.11 -13.44
N TRP A 305 36.59 -16.95 -12.44
CA TRP A 305 35.85 -16.66 -11.23
C TRP A 305 36.78 -16.23 -10.11
N PRO A 306 36.55 -15.09 -9.42
CA PRO A 306 37.38 -14.69 -8.29
C PRO A 306 37.13 -15.60 -7.08
N GLU A 307 38.13 -15.79 -6.23
CA GLU A 307 37.94 -16.45 -4.95
C GLU A 307 36.96 -15.68 -4.06
N THR A 308 36.08 -16.39 -3.40
CA THR A 308 35.05 -15.74 -2.58
C THR A 308 34.62 -16.59 -1.40
N ASP A 309 34.18 -15.93 -0.34
CA ASP A 309 33.58 -16.54 0.85
C ASP A 309 32.03 -16.39 0.82
N TRP A 310 31.55 -15.37 0.08
CA TRP A 310 30.14 -15.04 -0.01
C TRP A 310 29.72 -14.76 -1.46
N VAL A 311 28.45 -15.09 -1.74
CA VAL A 311 27.78 -14.65 -2.96
C VAL A 311 26.55 -13.83 -2.56
N PHE A 312 26.48 -12.58 -3.02
CA PHE A 312 25.34 -11.71 -2.73
C PHE A 312 24.44 -11.54 -3.96
N LEU A 313 23.24 -12.10 -3.86
CA LEU A 313 22.24 -12.11 -4.94
C LEU A 313 21.24 -10.97 -4.77
N THR A 314 21.09 -10.13 -5.80
CA THR A 314 20.27 -8.92 -5.73
C THR A 314 18.94 -9.02 -6.47
N SER A 315 18.77 -9.97 -7.38
CA SER A 315 17.52 -10.17 -8.12
C SER A 315 17.34 -11.62 -8.57
N LYS A 316 16.09 -12.01 -8.84
CA LYS A 316 15.74 -13.33 -9.36
C LYS A 316 16.50 -13.66 -10.66
N MET A 317 16.51 -12.71 -11.58
CA MET A 317 17.17 -12.87 -12.86
C MET A 317 18.68 -13.13 -12.68
N LEU A 318 19.37 -12.35 -11.83
CA LEU A 318 20.79 -12.56 -11.56
C LEU A 318 21.06 -13.87 -10.84
N LEU A 319 20.14 -14.34 -9.99
CA LEU A 319 20.20 -15.66 -9.39
C LEU A 319 20.19 -16.76 -10.49
N GLU A 320 19.22 -16.68 -11.42
CA GLU A 320 19.11 -17.66 -12.52
C GLU A 320 20.34 -17.64 -13.42
N PHE A 321 20.82 -16.46 -13.83
CA PHE A 321 22.05 -16.35 -14.64
C PHE A 321 23.29 -16.83 -13.89
N TYR A 322 23.39 -16.57 -12.59
CA TYR A 322 24.53 -17.01 -11.78
C TYR A 322 24.63 -18.53 -11.74
N PHE A 323 23.55 -19.24 -11.44
CA PHE A 323 23.57 -20.70 -11.40
C PHE A 323 23.73 -21.31 -12.79
N ASN A 324 23.17 -20.73 -13.83
CA ASN A 324 23.35 -21.17 -15.22
C ASN A 324 24.78 -20.95 -15.72
N ALA A 325 25.54 -20.03 -15.14
CA ALA A 325 26.94 -19.82 -15.45
C ALA A 325 27.89 -20.85 -14.79
N HIS A 326 27.33 -21.80 -14.02
CA HIS A 326 28.09 -22.90 -13.37
C HIS A 326 29.33 -22.43 -12.60
N PRO A 327 29.18 -21.55 -11.58
CA PRO A 327 30.35 -21.08 -10.82
C PRO A 327 31.00 -22.24 -10.07
N PRO A 328 32.36 -22.23 -9.96
CA PRO A 328 33.12 -23.35 -9.41
C PRO A 328 33.09 -23.46 -7.88
N TYR A 329 32.16 -22.79 -7.23
CA TYR A 329 32.13 -22.69 -5.79
C TYR A 329 31.41 -23.89 -5.13
N GLN A 330 32.13 -24.64 -4.31
CA GLN A 330 31.57 -25.77 -3.57
C GLN A 330 31.09 -25.42 -2.16
N LYS A 331 31.74 -24.42 -1.52
CA LYS A 331 31.44 -24.02 -0.13
C LYS A 331 31.44 -22.49 0.00
N VAL A 332 30.36 -21.86 -0.40
CA VAL A 332 30.17 -20.43 -0.21
C VAL A 332 28.92 -20.15 0.60
N ARG A 333 28.92 -19.04 1.31
CA ARG A 333 27.75 -18.53 2.02
C ARG A 333 26.94 -17.66 1.07
N TYR A 334 25.62 -17.81 1.12
CA TYR A 334 24.73 -17.01 0.29
C TYR A 334 24.08 -15.89 1.08
N ALA A 335 24.12 -14.71 0.51
CA ALA A 335 23.40 -13.54 0.95
C ALA A 335 22.41 -13.12 -0.13
N CYS A 336 21.23 -12.63 0.24
CA CYS A 336 20.24 -12.21 -0.72
C CYS A 336 19.46 -10.98 -0.30
N TRP A 337 18.98 -10.22 -1.28
CA TRP A 337 18.11 -9.09 -1.08
C TRP A 337 16.64 -9.53 -1.11
N GLY A 338 16.06 -9.71 0.07
CA GLY A 338 14.66 -10.03 0.28
C GLY A 338 14.34 -11.52 0.43
N ALA A 339 13.27 -11.79 1.15
CA ALA A 339 12.80 -13.15 1.46
C ALA A 339 12.47 -13.99 0.21
N ALA A 340 12.13 -13.35 -0.91
CA ALA A 340 11.82 -14.04 -2.15
C ALA A 340 13.00 -14.76 -2.77
N LEU A 341 14.18 -14.14 -2.74
CA LEU A 341 15.40 -14.77 -3.21
C LEU A 341 15.84 -15.87 -2.26
N ALA A 342 15.66 -15.65 -0.94
CA ALA A 342 15.92 -16.67 0.06
C ALA A 342 15.04 -17.92 -0.15
N LYS A 343 13.76 -17.74 -0.50
CA LYS A 343 12.86 -18.84 -0.85
C LYS A 343 13.35 -19.60 -2.11
N GLN A 344 13.73 -18.89 -3.16
CA GLN A 344 14.28 -19.55 -4.36
C GLN A 344 15.56 -20.33 -4.10
N LEU A 345 16.48 -19.77 -3.30
CA LEU A 345 17.68 -20.52 -2.87
C LEU A 345 17.30 -21.81 -2.13
N ARG A 346 16.31 -21.74 -1.23
CA ARG A 346 15.80 -22.91 -0.49
C ARG A 346 15.18 -23.96 -1.42
N GLU A 347 14.41 -23.54 -2.42
CA GLU A 347 13.85 -24.43 -3.46
C GLU A 347 14.94 -25.15 -4.27
N MET A 348 16.13 -24.55 -4.36
CA MET A 348 17.32 -25.16 -4.97
C MET A 348 18.19 -25.97 -3.98
N GLY A 349 17.70 -26.18 -2.72
CA GLY A 349 18.44 -26.89 -1.68
C GLY A 349 19.53 -26.06 -1.01
N LEU A 350 19.57 -24.75 -1.20
CA LEU A 350 20.60 -23.85 -0.67
C LEU A 350 20.01 -22.97 0.44
N LYS A 351 20.86 -22.58 1.41
CA LYS A 351 20.46 -21.72 2.53
C LYS A 351 21.06 -20.31 2.35
N ALA A 352 20.21 -19.29 2.42
CA ALA A 352 20.69 -17.91 2.60
C ALA A 352 21.06 -17.68 4.07
N GLU A 353 22.29 -17.33 4.34
CA GLU A 353 22.77 -16.99 5.70
C GLU A 353 22.54 -15.53 6.05
N PHE A 354 22.39 -14.67 5.05
CA PHE A 354 21.96 -13.29 5.23
C PHE A 354 20.79 -12.99 4.29
N ILE A 355 19.70 -12.43 4.88
CA ILE A 355 18.51 -12.01 4.15
C ILE A 355 18.26 -10.54 4.47
N GLY A 356 18.55 -9.67 3.52
CA GLY A 356 18.32 -8.25 3.71
C GLY A 356 16.86 -7.86 3.48
N ALA A 357 16.24 -7.20 4.44
CA ALA A 357 14.84 -6.78 4.37
C ALA A 357 14.66 -5.30 3.98
N SER A 358 15.74 -4.51 3.98
CA SER A 358 15.66 -3.06 3.71
C SER A 358 15.44 -2.75 2.23
N GLU A 359 14.59 -1.79 1.93
CA GLU A 359 14.41 -1.24 0.59
C GLU A 359 15.57 -0.34 0.17
N SER A 360 16.31 0.21 1.13
CA SER A 360 17.49 1.05 0.89
C SER A 360 18.75 0.22 0.69
N ALA A 361 19.39 0.36 -0.47
CA ALA A 361 20.69 -0.26 -0.77
C ALA A 361 21.78 0.14 0.25
N ILE A 362 21.70 1.37 0.80
CA ILE A 362 22.66 1.87 1.80
C ILE A 362 22.48 1.12 3.11
N THR A 363 21.27 1.01 3.60
CA THR A 363 20.96 0.32 4.86
C THR A 363 21.29 -1.17 4.73
N LEU A 364 20.93 -1.79 3.61
CA LEU A 364 21.22 -3.17 3.29
C LEU A 364 22.73 -3.45 3.27
N ALA A 365 23.50 -2.60 2.61
CA ALA A 365 24.95 -2.72 2.56
C ALA A 365 25.58 -2.66 3.95
N LYS A 366 25.14 -1.71 4.80
CA LYS A 366 25.60 -1.57 6.18
C LYS A 366 25.29 -2.82 7.03
N GLN A 367 24.08 -3.36 6.91
CA GLN A 367 23.69 -4.58 7.60
C GLN A 367 24.54 -5.79 7.16
N PHE A 368 24.69 -5.96 5.84
CA PHE A 368 25.50 -7.07 5.31
C PHE A 368 26.98 -6.93 5.67
N GLN A 369 27.50 -5.73 5.74
CA GLN A 369 28.88 -5.48 6.11
C GLN A 369 29.23 -5.97 7.53
N LEU A 370 28.29 -5.92 8.47
CA LEU A 370 28.47 -6.48 9.81
C LEU A 370 28.66 -7.99 9.81
N VAL A 371 28.00 -8.69 8.87
CA VAL A 371 28.10 -10.15 8.69
C VAL A 371 29.29 -10.54 7.83
N LEU A 372 29.57 -9.76 6.79
CA LEU A 372 30.69 -9.99 5.86
C LEU A 372 32.06 -9.82 6.56
N GLY A 373 32.20 -8.83 7.43
CA GLY A 373 33.46 -8.50 8.07
C GLY A 373 34.54 -8.12 7.04
N LYS A 374 35.69 -8.80 7.13
CA LYS A 374 36.82 -8.70 6.18
C LYS A 374 36.74 -9.74 5.04
N GLY A 375 35.65 -10.47 4.93
CA GLY A 375 35.46 -11.54 3.94
C GLY A 375 35.40 -11.02 2.51
N ARG A 376 35.54 -11.96 1.57
CA ARG A 376 35.43 -11.73 0.14
C ARG A 376 34.02 -12.00 -0.32
N VAL A 377 33.45 -11.12 -1.13
CA VAL A 377 32.10 -11.31 -1.68
C VAL A 377 32.08 -11.13 -3.21
N VAL A 378 31.47 -12.09 -3.90
CA VAL A 378 31.10 -11.96 -5.30
C VAL A 378 29.65 -11.42 -5.37
N ILE A 379 29.47 -10.40 -6.19
CA ILE A 379 28.16 -9.85 -6.50
C ILE A 379 27.94 -10.04 -8.00
N PRO A 380 27.06 -10.97 -8.41
CA PRO A 380 26.68 -11.11 -9.80
C PRO A 380 26.03 -9.82 -10.30
N GLY A 381 26.48 -9.32 -11.43
CA GLY A 381 26.09 -8.03 -12.00
C GLY A 381 25.66 -8.09 -13.45
N ILE A 382 25.12 -6.97 -13.91
CA ILE A 382 24.83 -6.70 -15.33
C ILE A 382 25.94 -5.84 -15.86
N LYS A 383 26.54 -6.20 -16.99
CA LYS A 383 27.57 -5.41 -17.63
C LYS A 383 27.07 -3.99 -17.90
N ASN A 384 27.82 -3.01 -17.39
CA ASN A 384 27.44 -1.59 -17.41
C ASN A 384 26.12 -1.28 -16.69
N GLY A 385 25.68 -2.16 -15.79
CA GLY A 385 24.49 -1.94 -14.96
C GLY A 385 24.73 -1.00 -13.77
N PRO A 386 23.67 -0.64 -13.04
CA PRO A 386 23.76 0.24 -11.88
C PRO A 386 24.56 -0.42 -10.75
N GLN A 387 25.50 0.34 -10.18
CA GLN A 387 26.35 -0.09 -9.07
C GLN A 387 25.78 0.37 -7.72
N GLY A 388 24.67 -0.23 -7.27
CA GLY A 388 24.02 0.12 -6.01
C GLY A 388 24.82 -0.30 -4.78
N ILE A 389 24.54 -1.50 -4.27
CA ILE A 389 25.16 -2.04 -3.04
C ILE A 389 26.69 -2.22 -3.17
N GLN A 390 27.19 -2.50 -4.38
CA GLN A 390 28.61 -2.75 -4.64
C GLN A 390 29.49 -1.56 -4.29
N SER A 391 29.06 -0.35 -4.64
CA SER A 391 29.83 0.88 -4.40
C SER A 391 30.01 1.20 -2.92
N ILE A 392 29.08 0.73 -2.09
CA ILE A 392 29.09 0.96 -0.65
C ILE A 392 29.98 -0.08 0.04
N LEU A 393 29.84 -1.35 -0.34
CA LEU A 393 30.61 -2.45 0.25
C LEU A 393 32.10 -2.37 -0.09
N LYS A 394 32.48 -1.90 -1.27
CA LYS A 394 33.90 -1.74 -1.72
C LYS A 394 34.78 -0.93 -0.77
N ARG A 395 34.19 -0.16 0.12
CA ARG A 395 34.96 0.68 1.07
C ARG A 395 35.65 -0.11 2.17
N ASN A 396 35.13 -1.28 2.55
CA ASN A 396 35.55 -2.00 3.75
C ASN A 396 35.69 -3.53 3.56
N ALA A 397 35.47 -4.06 2.35
CA ALA A 397 35.54 -5.48 2.06
C ALA A 397 36.11 -5.74 0.66
N GLN A 398 36.57 -6.96 0.43
CA GLN A 398 37.00 -7.40 -0.92
C GLN A 398 35.78 -7.75 -1.75
N VAL A 399 35.30 -6.79 -2.56
CA VAL A 399 34.07 -6.93 -3.36
C VAL A 399 34.45 -7.14 -4.82
N HIS A 400 34.09 -8.29 -5.37
CA HIS A 400 34.23 -8.62 -6.77
C HIS A 400 32.86 -8.57 -7.46
N VAL A 401 32.68 -7.65 -8.39
CA VAL A 401 31.51 -7.64 -9.27
C VAL A 401 31.82 -8.48 -10.48
N VAL A 402 31.04 -9.53 -10.70
CA VAL A 402 31.14 -10.39 -11.86
C VAL A 402 30.00 -10.14 -12.79
N ASP A 403 30.27 -9.56 -13.95
CA ASP A 403 29.29 -9.31 -15.00
C ASP A 403 28.85 -10.62 -15.64
N ILE A 404 27.74 -11.18 -15.21
CA ILE A 404 27.20 -12.47 -15.67
C ILE A 404 26.20 -12.34 -16.82
N CYS A 405 25.72 -11.16 -17.07
CA CYS A 405 24.83 -10.89 -18.20
C CYS A 405 25.01 -9.45 -18.72
N ILE A 406 24.60 -9.26 -19.96
CA ILE A 406 24.51 -7.95 -20.59
C ILE A 406 23.05 -7.66 -20.98
N ALA A 407 22.65 -6.42 -20.78
CA ALA A 407 21.39 -5.98 -21.27
C ALA A 407 21.49 -5.49 -22.70
N ASN A 408 20.83 -6.19 -23.60
CA ASN A 408 20.68 -5.76 -24.99
C ASN A 408 19.37 -5.00 -25.14
N LYS A 409 19.38 -3.95 -25.93
CA LYS A 409 18.16 -3.20 -26.28
C LYS A 409 17.33 -4.03 -27.26
N THR A 410 16.05 -4.20 -26.99
CA THR A 410 15.13 -4.74 -27.99
C THR A 410 14.69 -3.60 -28.90
N SER A 411 14.78 -3.81 -30.21
CA SER A 411 14.57 -2.75 -31.21
C SER A 411 13.14 -2.57 -31.71
N GLU A 412 12.15 -3.22 -31.07
CA GLU A 412 10.78 -3.30 -31.62
C GLU A 412 9.93 -2.04 -31.51
N ILE A 413 10.31 -1.05 -30.69
CA ILE A 413 9.65 0.23 -30.67
C ILE A 413 10.62 1.37 -30.97
N SER A 414 10.20 2.24 -31.87
CA SER A 414 10.93 3.47 -32.14
C SER A 414 9.97 4.62 -32.46
N LYS A 415 10.30 5.80 -31.96
CA LYS A 415 9.58 7.06 -32.26
C LYS A 415 8.07 7.01 -32.00
N MET A 416 7.65 6.28 -30.96
CA MET A 416 6.24 6.23 -30.57
C MET A 416 5.92 7.24 -29.48
N THR A 417 4.72 7.78 -29.55
CA THR A 417 4.19 8.70 -28.50
C THR A 417 3.02 8.04 -27.78
N PHE A 418 3.04 8.16 -26.45
CA PHE A 418 2.01 7.62 -25.57
C PHE A 418 1.41 8.74 -24.70
N ASP A 419 0.20 8.54 -24.23
CA ASP A 419 -0.34 9.41 -23.19
C ASP A 419 0.37 9.12 -21.86
N LYS A 420 0.63 7.84 -21.58
CA LYS A 420 1.35 7.41 -20.36
C LYS A 420 2.39 6.35 -20.64
N ALA A 421 3.51 6.42 -19.92
CA ALA A 421 4.52 5.38 -19.89
C ALA A 421 4.78 4.93 -18.43
N LEU A 422 4.58 3.65 -18.17
CA LEU A 422 4.86 2.99 -16.88
C LEU A 422 6.18 2.25 -16.99
N LEU A 423 7.22 2.77 -16.32
CA LEU A 423 8.59 2.30 -16.46
C LEU A 423 9.08 1.62 -15.17
N THR A 424 9.44 0.35 -15.29
CA THR A 424 9.74 -0.54 -14.16
C THR A 424 11.17 -0.45 -13.63
N SER A 425 12.08 0.23 -14.33
CA SER A 425 13.45 0.45 -13.87
C SER A 425 14.16 1.57 -14.64
N ALA A 426 15.22 2.11 -14.06
CA ALA A 426 16.08 3.11 -14.66
C ALA A 426 16.59 2.68 -16.05
N GLN A 427 16.91 1.39 -16.22
CA GLN A 427 17.35 0.83 -17.49
C GLN A 427 16.24 0.83 -18.53
N GLN A 428 15.01 0.48 -18.16
CA GLN A 428 13.87 0.55 -19.07
C GLN A 428 13.56 2.00 -19.45
N ALA A 429 13.74 2.96 -18.53
CA ALA A 429 13.59 4.38 -18.83
C ALA A 429 14.66 4.85 -19.84
N GLN A 430 15.91 4.47 -19.65
CA GLN A 430 16.97 4.77 -20.60
C GLN A 430 16.69 4.16 -21.99
N ALA A 431 16.26 2.89 -22.02
CA ALA A 431 15.93 2.20 -23.28
C ALA A 431 14.74 2.87 -24.01
N PHE A 432 13.72 3.29 -23.27
CA PHE A 432 12.56 4.04 -23.80
C PHE A 432 13.01 5.35 -24.47
N LEU A 433 13.83 6.13 -23.79
CA LEU A 433 14.34 7.40 -24.29
C LEU A 433 15.28 7.19 -25.50
N HIS A 434 16.11 6.16 -25.46
CA HIS A 434 16.98 5.81 -26.59
C HIS A 434 16.21 5.39 -27.84
N ALA A 435 15.07 4.72 -27.66
CA ALA A 435 14.14 4.38 -28.75
C ALA A 435 13.43 5.63 -29.32
N LYS A 436 13.75 6.83 -28.82
CA LYS A 436 13.08 8.11 -29.16
C LYS A 436 11.56 8.07 -28.93
N CYS A 437 11.12 7.27 -27.97
CA CYS A 437 9.72 7.25 -27.54
C CYS A 437 9.47 8.40 -26.58
N THR A 438 8.25 8.90 -26.59
CA THR A 438 7.79 10.01 -25.73
C THR A 438 6.49 9.63 -25.03
N ALA A 439 6.22 10.25 -23.90
CA ALA A 439 4.94 10.16 -23.23
C ALA A 439 4.60 11.52 -22.58
N LYS A 440 3.30 11.82 -22.48
CA LYS A 440 2.84 13.03 -21.78
C LYS A 440 3.12 12.93 -20.28
N HIS A 441 2.96 11.72 -19.73
CA HIS A 441 3.13 11.43 -18.31
C HIS A 441 3.91 10.15 -18.09
N PHE A 442 4.78 10.16 -17.08
CA PHE A 442 5.60 9.00 -16.71
C PHE A 442 5.26 8.53 -15.30
N ILE A 443 5.08 7.24 -15.15
CA ILE A 443 4.90 6.57 -13.87
C ILE A 443 6.06 5.60 -13.67
N VAL A 444 6.72 5.68 -12.54
CA VAL A 444 7.94 4.91 -12.26
C VAL A 444 7.86 4.24 -10.90
N ASN A 445 8.56 3.13 -10.74
CA ASN A 445 8.49 2.35 -9.50
C ASN A 445 9.42 2.86 -8.37
N ASN A 446 10.36 3.74 -8.67
CA ASN A 446 11.30 4.26 -7.67
C ASN A 446 12.02 5.53 -8.14
N GLU A 447 12.65 6.20 -7.18
CA GLU A 447 13.38 7.43 -7.37
C GLU A 447 14.53 7.31 -8.39
N ALA A 448 15.25 6.18 -8.42
CA ALA A 448 16.35 5.99 -9.39
C ALA A 448 15.85 6.06 -10.84
N THR A 449 14.66 5.50 -11.09
CA THR A 449 14.01 5.58 -12.42
C THR A 449 13.51 7.00 -12.69
N ALA A 450 12.96 7.69 -11.68
CA ALA A 450 12.55 9.10 -11.80
C ALA A 450 13.73 10.00 -12.15
N ASN A 451 14.89 9.81 -11.52
CA ASN A 451 16.07 10.62 -11.74
C ASN A 451 16.63 10.49 -13.17
N VAL A 452 16.52 9.32 -13.80
CA VAL A 452 16.87 9.15 -15.23
C VAL A 452 16.01 10.06 -16.13
N LEU A 453 14.72 10.13 -15.89
CA LEU A 453 13.81 10.98 -16.66
C LEU A 453 14.03 12.46 -16.37
N LYS A 454 14.15 12.83 -15.10
CA LYS A 454 14.39 14.22 -14.66
C LYS A 454 15.70 14.77 -15.21
N SER A 455 16.76 13.94 -15.29
CA SER A 455 18.06 14.34 -15.89
C SER A 455 17.98 14.66 -17.39
N LYS A 456 16.91 14.25 -18.06
CA LYS A 456 16.58 14.59 -19.45
C LYS A 456 15.55 15.71 -19.60
N GLY A 457 15.27 16.45 -18.52
CA GLY A 457 14.31 17.57 -18.51
C GLY A 457 12.85 17.18 -18.47
N ILE A 458 12.54 15.89 -18.20
CA ILE A 458 11.15 15.43 -18.09
C ILE A 458 10.64 15.71 -16.67
N THR A 459 9.65 16.58 -16.54
CA THR A 459 9.08 17.03 -15.26
C THR A 459 7.81 16.28 -14.86
N SER A 460 7.06 15.73 -15.83
CA SER A 460 5.80 14.99 -15.59
C SER A 460 6.08 13.54 -15.21
N VAL A 461 6.71 13.35 -14.04
CA VAL A 461 7.12 12.03 -13.51
C VAL A 461 6.50 11.84 -12.13
N ARG A 462 5.83 10.71 -11.94
CA ARG A 462 5.27 10.30 -10.66
C ARG A 462 5.78 8.94 -10.24
N GLU A 463 6.16 8.79 -8.98
CA GLU A 463 6.50 7.52 -8.38
C GLU A 463 5.25 6.76 -7.95
N TRP A 464 5.24 5.45 -8.21
CA TRP A 464 4.18 4.54 -7.84
C TRP A 464 4.78 3.22 -7.35
N PRO A 465 4.49 2.79 -6.11
CA PRO A 465 5.24 1.70 -5.48
C PRO A 465 4.89 0.31 -6.03
N ARG A 466 3.74 0.16 -6.68
CA ARG A 466 3.22 -1.14 -7.09
C ARG A 466 3.11 -1.26 -8.61
N PHE A 467 3.71 -2.33 -9.14
CA PHE A 467 3.68 -2.65 -10.57
C PHE A 467 3.12 -4.07 -10.86
N ASP A 468 2.39 -4.68 -9.92
CA ASP A 468 1.53 -5.84 -10.21
C ASP A 468 0.27 -5.39 -10.99
N GLU A 469 -0.58 -6.32 -11.42
CA GLU A 469 -1.76 -5.96 -12.24
C GLU A 469 -2.69 -4.96 -11.53
N TYR A 470 -2.89 -5.14 -10.22
CA TYR A 470 -3.67 -4.21 -9.41
C TYR A 470 -3.00 -2.83 -9.34
N GLY A 471 -1.71 -2.76 -9.02
CA GLY A 471 -0.98 -1.51 -8.94
C GLY A 471 -0.91 -0.78 -10.29
N LEU A 472 -0.74 -1.50 -11.39
CA LEU A 472 -0.78 -0.92 -12.73
C LEU A 472 -2.16 -0.34 -13.08
N TRP A 473 -3.24 -1.05 -12.73
CA TRP A 473 -4.59 -0.53 -12.91
C TRP A 473 -4.79 0.79 -12.16
N GLN A 474 -4.36 0.85 -10.91
CA GLN A 474 -4.44 2.05 -10.10
C GLN A 474 -3.59 3.21 -10.68
N ALA A 475 -2.43 2.88 -11.27
CA ALA A 475 -1.53 3.87 -11.85
C ALA A 475 -2.06 4.49 -13.16
N ILE A 476 -2.83 3.76 -13.95
CA ILE A 476 -3.32 4.23 -15.27
C ILE A 476 -4.13 5.54 -15.18
N PRO A 477 -5.08 5.73 -14.26
CA PRO A 477 -5.88 6.96 -14.18
C PRO A 477 -5.19 8.12 -13.47
N ILE A 478 -4.08 7.90 -12.76
CA ILE A 478 -3.50 8.84 -11.78
C ILE A 478 -2.90 10.13 -12.38
N PHE A 479 -2.75 10.28 -13.67
CA PHE A 479 -2.22 11.52 -14.25
C PHE A 479 -3.17 12.21 -15.18
#